data_c2c99d7cd2513038ee6b145f96672a64
#
_entry.id   c2c99d7cd2513038ee6b145f96672a64
#
_cell.length_a   1.000
_cell.length_b   1.000
_cell.length_c   1.000
_cell.angle_alpha   90.00
_cell.angle_beta   90.00
_cell.angle_gamma   90.00
#
_symmetry.space_group_name_H-M   'P 1'
#
loop_
_entity.id
_entity.type
_entity.pdbx_description
1 polymer ?
#
loop_
_entity_poly.entity_id
_entity_poly.type
_entity_poly.pdbx_seq_one_letter_code
_entity_poly.pdbx_strand_id
1 'polypeptide(L)'
;YMTKTTPPGLRQIIGCVYEEGLNACVKNIVSLFANLTAYNTAREIVRYYYTLGILTDISRQIASYREEKNVMLIADTTELLNKVISGSDAPFIYEKTGTHVDHYMIDEFQDTSGMQWNNFRPLVEESLANGRANLIVGDVKQSIYRFRNSDWKLLDEQVRRDFEEEQVCEATLMDNWRSCRHIVEFNNAFFTAAPAILQDLYNEALKTSSLSEEERTAFFTKIMTAYDKSIQRVPPPFQKKDGHVRIDFLSGDEEKDWKQEAMERLPATLERLQDNGYALKDIAILVRTNQEGALVADTLLAYKEEHPSDRYNYDISAVGSSATARMMMGSRMLASTMGRTM
;
A
#
# COMPACT_ATOMS: atom_id res chain seq x y z
N TYR A 1 33.08 -31.23 14.05
CA TYR A 1 32.62 -32.25 13.06
C TYR A 1 33.46 -33.52 13.03
N MET A 2 34.22 -33.80 14.08
CA MET A 2 34.88 -35.10 14.23
C MET A 2 33.87 -36.07 14.82
N THR A 3 33.40 -37.03 14.03
CA THR A 3 32.53 -38.12 14.47
C THR A 3 33.39 -39.33 14.89
N LYS A 4 32.81 -40.27 15.67
CA LYS A 4 33.52 -41.53 16.04
C LYS A 4 33.97 -42.32 14.81
N THR A 5 33.37 -42.09 13.66
CA THR A 5 33.66 -42.74 12.37
C THR A 5 34.74 -42.07 11.55
N THR A 6 35.26 -40.92 11.97
CA THR A 6 36.35 -40.19 11.25
C THR A 6 37.66 -41.03 11.32
N PRO A 7 38.33 -41.37 10.20
CA PRO A 7 39.58 -42.12 10.18
C PRO A 7 40.67 -41.43 11.01
N PRO A 8 41.55 -42.21 11.71
CA PRO A 8 42.56 -41.63 12.60
C PRO A 8 43.52 -40.65 11.91
N GLY A 9 43.96 -40.90 10.69
CA GLY A 9 44.80 -40.02 9.91
C GLY A 9 44.16 -38.70 9.58
N LEU A 10 42.85 -38.71 9.27
CA LEU A 10 42.10 -37.51 8.99
C LEU A 10 41.86 -36.65 10.27
N ARG A 11 41.68 -37.33 11.42
CA ARG A 11 41.60 -36.63 12.72
C ARG A 11 42.85 -35.86 13.04
N GLN A 12 44.03 -36.46 12.77
CA GLN A 12 45.29 -35.81 13.01
C GLN A 12 45.49 -34.58 12.12
N ILE A 13 45.16 -34.69 10.84
CA ILE A 13 45.19 -33.58 9.89
C ILE A 13 44.25 -32.45 10.33
N ILE A 14 43.01 -32.77 10.67
CA ILE A 14 42.00 -31.80 11.14
C ILE A 14 42.52 -31.13 12.44
N GLY A 15 43.13 -31.88 13.36
CA GLY A 15 43.72 -31.38 14.59
C GLY A 15 44.85 -30.35 14.32
N CYS A 16 45.79 -30.69 13.44
CA CYS A 16 46.89 -29.79 13.04
C CYS A 16 46.35 -28.49 12.40
N VAL A 17 45.45 -28.61 11.42
CA VAL A 17 44.84 -27.45 10.75
C VAL A 17 44.07 -26.57 11.75
N TYR A 18 43.42 -27.17 12.74
CA TYR A 18 42.72 -26.47 13.79
C TYR A 18 43.70 -25.67 14.70
N GLU A 19 44.81 -26.30 15.11
CA GLU A 19 45.84 -25.67 15.92
C GLU A 19 46.67 -24.62 15.14
N GLU A 20 46.84 -24.78 13.83
CA GLU A 20 47.51 -23.84 12.92
C GLU A 20 46.72 -22.54 12.67
N GLY A 21 45.57 -22.37 13.29
CA GLY A 21 44.83 -21.10 13.28
C GLY A 21 43.51 -21.11 12.60
N LEU A 22 43.02 -22.26 12.08
CA LEU A 22 41.68 -22.37 11.47
C LEU A 22 40.57 -21.90 12.45
N ASN A 23 40.73 -22.27 13.73
CA ASN A 23 39.75 -21.88 14.75
C ASN A 23 39.76 -20.36 14.98
N ALA A 24 40.93 -19.71 14.96
CA ALA A 24 41.05 -18.26 15.06
C ALA A 24 40.41 -17.58 13.83
N CYS A 25 40.66 -18.11 12.64
CA CYS A 25 40.06 -17.65 11.40
C CYS A 25 38.51 -17.74 11.41
N VAL A 26 37.99 -18.90 11.85
CA VAL A 26 36.53 -19.11 11.98
C VAL A 26 35.93 -18.18 13.03
N LYS A 27 36.57 -17.99 14.19
CA LYS A 27 36.13 -17.02 15.21
C LYS A 27 36.10 -15.60 14.68
N ASN A 28 37.12 -15.21 13.90
CA ASN A 28 37.15 -13.88 13.27
C ASN A 28 36.03 -13.72 12.24
N ILE A 29 35.75 -14.75 11.43
CA ILE A 29 34.59 -14.73 10.50
C ILE A 29 33.28 -14.57 11.27
N VAL A 30 33.08 -15.35 12.34
CA VAL A 30 31.87 -15.23 13.18
C VAL A 30 31.74 -13.85 13.79
N SER A 31 32.85 -13.23 14.26
CA SER A 31 32.83 -11.87 14.78
C SER A 31 32.50 -10.81 13.74
N LEU A 32 32.90 -11.04 12.47
CA LEU A 32 32.49 -10.17 11.35
C LEU A 32 30.96 -10.25 11.11
N PHE A 33 30.38 -11.45 11.22
CA PHE A 33 28.92 -11.59 11.12
C PHE A 33 28.17 -10.91 12.27
N ALA A 34 28.74 -10.86 13.48
CA ALA A 34 28.15 -10.12 14.60
C ALA A 34 28.04 -8.60 14.32
N ASN A 35 28.92 -8.06 13.47
CA ASN A 35 28.90 -6.65 13.05
C ASN A 35 28.25 -6.41 11.69
N LEU A 36 27.62 -7.44 11.10
CA LEU A 36 27.05 -7.38 9.75
C LEU A 36 26.00 -6.26 9.60
N THR A 37 25.17 -6.06 10.62
CA THR A 37 24.17 -4.98 10.64
C THR A 37 24.82 -3.61 10.55
N ALA A 38 25.82 -3.35 11.40
CA ALA A 38 26.56 -2.09 11.38
C ALA A 38 27.27 -1.87 10.04
N TYR A 39 27.91 -2.91 9.50
CA TYR A 39 28.56 -2.86 8.18
C TYR A 39 27.54 -2.56 7.06
N ASN A 40 26.42 -3.26 7.01
CA ASN A 40 25.40 -3.03 6.00
C ASN A 40 24.79 -1.63 6.13
N THR A 41 24.53 -1.15 7.34
CA THR A 41 24.06 0.21 7.59
C THR A 41 25.06 1.25 7.08
N ALA A 42 26.33 1.09 7.41
CA ALA A 42 27.39 1.99 6.95
C ALA A 42 27.50 1.97 5.41
N ARG A 43 27.43 0.80 4.80
CA ARG A 43 27.45 0.63 3.34
C ARG A 43 26.28 1.35 2.66
N GLU A 44 25.07 1.23 3.19
CA GLU A 44 23.89 1.92 2.64
C GLU A 44 23.98 3.43 2.86
N ILE A 45 24.48 3.91 4.00
CA ILE A 45 24.74 5.34 4.23
C ILE A 45 25.71 5.88 3.18
N VAL A 46 26.85 5.20 2.94
CA VAL A 46 27.83 5.62 1.93
C VAL A 46 27.22 5.60 0.52
N ARG A 47 26.43 4.58 0.21
CA ARG A 47 25.76 4.44 -1.08
C ARG A 47 24.85 5.63 -1.38
N TYR A 48 24.13 6.12 -0.39
CA TYR A 48 23.16 7.20 -0.55
C TYR A 48 23.68 8.58 -0.12
N TYR A 49 24.95 8.67 0.30
CA TYR A 49 25.53 9.89 0.84
C TYR A 49 25.38 11.10 -0.09
N TYR A 50 25.73 10.93 -1.36
CA TYR A 50 25.60 12.00 -2.35
C TYR A 50 24.12 12.34 -2.65
N THR A 51 23.26 11.34 -2.69
CA THR A 51 21.82 11.55 -2.87
C THR A 51 21.24 12.37 -1.71
N LEU A 52 21.61 12.08 -0.48
CA LEU A 52 21.20 12.85 0.69
C LEU A 52 21.74 14.28 0.64
N GLY A 53 22.99 14.48 0.18
CA GLY A 53 23.57 15.80 -0.05
C GLY A 53 22.74 16.62 -1.06
N ILE A 54 22.42 16.03 -2.21
CA ILE A 54 21.59 16.67 -3.23
C ILE A 54 20.19 17.00 -2.70
N LEU A 55 19.56 16.11 -1.94
CA LEU A 55 18.25 16.36 -1.33
C LEU A 55 18.32 17.54 -0.35
N THR A 56 19.39 17.66 0.42
CA THR A 56 19.60 18.79 1.33
C THR A 56 19.73 20.10 0.56
N ASP A 57 20.46 20.10 -0.55
CA ASP A 57 20.61 21.30 -1.39
C ASP A 57 19.31 21.67 -2.08
N ILE A 58 18.55 20.70 -2.60
CA ILE A 58 17.21 20.93 -3.17
C ILE A 58 16.29 21.53 -2.10
N SER A 59 16.27 20.96 -0.90
CA SER A 59 15.44 21.46 0.21
C SER A 59 15.79 22.91 0.57
N ARG A 60 17.08 23.25 0.58
CA ARG A 60 17.55 24.63 0.83
C ARG A 60 17.11 25.59 -0.29
N GLN A 61 17.21 25.16 -1.56
CA GLN A 61 16.78 25.96 -2.70
C GLN A 61 15.26 26.19 -2.71
N ILE A 62 14.49 25.15 -2.35
CA ILE A 62 13.03 25.29 -2.20
C ILE A 62 12.70 26.29 -1.08
N ALA A 63 13.38 26.22 0.05
CA ALA A 63 13.19 27.17 1.17
C ALA A 63 13.48 28.60 0.71
N SER A 64 14.62 28.83 0.03
CA SER A 64 14.99 30.15 -0.51
C SER A 64 13.96 30.65 -1.53
N TYR A 65 13.48 29.79 -2.44
CA TYR A 65 12.47 30.15 -3.42
C TYR A 65 11.14 30.56 -2.75
N ARG A 66 10.73 29.83 -1.69
CA ARG A 66 9.51 30.14 -0.92
C ARG A 66 9.60 31.52 -0.27
N GLU A 67 10.73 31.84 0.34
CA GLU A 67 10.96 33.16 0.94
C GLU A 67 10.97 34.26 -0.12
N GLU A 68 11.71 34.06 -1.22
CA GLU A 68 11.81 35.03 -2.31
C GLU A 68 10.45 35.33 -2.97
N LYS A 69 9.63 34.31 -3.20
CA LYS A 69 8.33 34.42 -3.88
C LYS A 69 7.15 34.63 -2.92
N ASN A 70 7.40 34.58 -1.62
CA ASN A 70 6.37 34.61 -0.58
C ASN A 70 5.24 33.60 -0.82
N VAL A 71 5.63 32.36 -1.16
CA VAL A 71 4.71 31.25 -1.44
C VAL A 71 4.89 30.12 -0.42
N MET A 72 3.82 29.38 -0.13
CA MET A 72 3.83 28.20 0.72
C MET A 72 3.41 26.99 -0.11
N LEU A 73 4.14 25.88 0.00
CA LEU A 73 3.76 24.63 -0.64
C LEU A 73 2.65 23.95 0.16
N ILE A 74 1.71 23.32 -0.53
CA ILE A 74 0.64 22.53 0.12
C ILE A 74 1.22 21.43 1.01
N ALA A 75 2.35 20.83 0.61
CA ALA A 75 3.03 19.81 1.40
C ALA A 75 3.53 20.32 2.77
N ASP A 76 3.86 21.60 2.88
CA ASP A 76 4.36 22.21 4.13
C ASP A 76 3.25 22.54 5.11
N THR A 77 2.00 22.61 4.63
CA THR A 77 0.84 23.01 5.45
C THR A 77 0.68 22.11 6.66
N THR A 78 0.82 20.79 6.45
CA THR A 78 0.67 19.80 7.53
C THR A 78 1.77 19.95 8.59
N GLU A 79 3.01 20.18 8.18
CA GLU A 79 4.14 20.41 9.10
C GLU A 79 4.00 21.72 9.86
N LEU A 80 3.59 22.79 9.18
CA LEU A 80 3.37 24.09 9.80
C LEU A 80 2.25 24.03 10.86
N LEU A 81 1.13 23.39 10.51
CA LEU A 81 0.03 23.17 11.44
C LEU A 81 0.50 22.36 12.65
N ASN A 82 1.25 21.30 12.43
CA ASN A 82 1.77 20.48 13.52
C ASN A 82 2.68 21.27 14.46
N LYS A 83 3.57 22.13 13.94
CA LYS A 83 4.44 22.99 14.76
C LYS A 83 3.65 23.98 15.59
N VAL A 84 2.58 24.52 15.05
CA VAL A 84 1.74 25.50 15.74
C VAL A 84 0.86 24.82 16.80
N ILE A 85 0.32 23.65 16.50
CA ILE A 85 -0.54 22.87 17.41
C ILE A 85 0.31 22.30 18.56
N SER A 86 1.47 21.70 18.27
CA SER A 86 2.35 21.11 19.28
C SER A 86 2.99 22.12 20.26
N GLY A 87 2.94 23.40 19.94
CA GLY A 87 3.50 24.48 20.78
C GLY A 87 2.48 25.19 21.67
N SER A 88 1.19 24.82 21.64
CA SER A 88 0.14 25.47 22.42
C SER A 88 -0.72 24.44 23.16
N ASP A 89 -1.01 24.71 24.43
CA ASP A 89 -1.85 23.88 25.30
C ASP A 89 -3.34 23.90 24.92
N ALA A 90 -3.72 24.70 23.94
CA ALA A 90 -5.11 24.75 23.46
C ALA A 90 -5.13 24.89 21.95
N PRO A 91 -6.16 24.42 21.29
CA PRO A 91 -6.36 24.57 19.85
C PRO A 91 -6.73 26.03 19.49
N PHE A 92 -5.91 26.98 19.93
CA PHE A 92 -6.07 28.42 19.72
C PHE A 92 -6.28 28.83 18.26
N ILE A 93 -5.74 28.02 17.33
CA ILE A 93 -5.94 28.23 15.90
C ILE A 93 -7.39 27.98 15.51
N TYR A 94 -8.03 27.01 16.14
CA TYR A 94 -9.41 26.66 15.86
C TYR A 94 -10.39 27.69 16.39
N GLU A 95 -10.08 28.31 17.55
CA GLU A 95 -10.82 29.45 18.04
C GLU A 95 -10.70 30.67 17.11
N LYS A 96 -9.51 30.91 16.53
CA LYS A 96 -9.30 32.03 15.61
C LYS A 96 -10.01 31.87 14.27
N THR A 97 -10.26 30.65 13.79
CA THR A 97 -11.01 30.44 12.54
C THR A 97 -12.50 30.75 12.71
N GLY A 98 -12.99 30.82 13.96
CA GLY A 98 -14.40 31.12 14.26
C GLY A 98 -15.37 30.00 13.82
N THR A 99 -14.84 28.85 13.40
CA THR A 99 -15.64 27.74 12.92
C THR A 99 -15.67 26.67 14.01
N HIS A 100 -16.82 26.49 14.64
CA HIS A 100 -17.05 25.37 15.54
C HIS A 100 -17.64 24.20 14.76
N VAL A 101 -17.03 23.03 14.90
CA VAL A 101 -17.49 21.79 14.27
C VAL A 101 -17.88 20.81 15.38
N ASP A 102 -19.16 20.46 15.44
CA ASP A 102 -19.69 19.56 16.46
C ASP A 102 -19.28 18.10 16.22
N HIS A 103 -19.28 17.63 14.96
CA HIS A 103 -19.07 16.24 14.60
C HIS A 103 -18.05 16.13 13.47
N TYR A 104 -17.03 15.32 13.67
CA TYR A 104 -16.05 14.98 12.64
C TYR A 104 -16.40 13.64 12.01
N MET A 105 -16.48 13.60 10.67
CA MET A 105 -16.62 12.38 9.90
C MET A 105 -15.40 12.27 8.98
N ILE A 106 -14.48 11.35 9.31
CA ILE A 106 -13.22 11.17 8.60
C ILE A 106 -13.32 9.85 7.84
N ASP A 107 -13.26 9.93 6.52
CA ASP A 107 -13.28 8.78 5.61
C ASP A 107 -11.86 8.46 5.10
N GLU A 108 -11.66 7.25 4.58
CA GLU A 108 -10.37 6.75 4.06
C GLU A 108 -9.22 6.91 5.08
N PHE A 109 -9.51 6.68 6.36
CA PHE A 109 -8.58 6.96 7.46
C PHE A 109 -7.28 6.16 7.36
N GLN A 110 -7.27 4.99 6.71
CA GLN A 110 -6.06 4.19 6.47
C GLN A 110 -5.00 4.92 5.62
N ASP A 111 -5.38 5.98 4.92
CA ASP A 111 -4.48 6.80 4.11
C ASP A 111 -3.94 8.03 4.86
N THR A 112 -4.31 8.19 6.12
CA THR A 112 -3.88 9.27 7.00
C THR A 112 -2.44 9.03 7.49
N SER A 113 -1.62 10.07 7.50
CA SER A 113 -0.30 10.04 8.12
C SER A 113 -0.38 10.36 9.62
N GLY A 114 0.62 9.88 10.40
CA GLY A 114 0.70 10.20 11.82
C GLY A 114 0.71 11.71 12.11
N MET A 115 1.36 12.49 11.24
CA MET A 115 1.37 13.95 11.37
C MET A 115 -0.02 14.58 11.13
N GLN A 116 -0.76 14.08 10.15
CA GLN A 116 -2.14 14.53 9.92
C GLN A 116 -3.04 14.17 11.09
N TRP A 117 -2.93 12.94 11.61
CA TRP A 117 -3.69 12.52 12.77
C TRP A 117 -3.40 13.39 14.00
N ASN A 118 -2.14 13.68 14.28
CA ASN A 118 -1.75 14.56 15.37
C ASN A 118 -2.37 15.98 15.26
N ASN A 119 -2.65 16.44 14.04
CA ASN A 119 -3.35 17.70 13.82
C ASN A 119 -4.87 17.57 14.03
N PHE A 120 -5.48 16.43 13.69
CA PHE A 120 -6.92 16.22 13.82
C PHE A 120 -7.34 15.73 15.20
N ARG A 121 -6.49 14.97 15.88
CA ARG A 121 -6.81 14.38 17.18
C ARG A 121 -7.32 15.38 18.21
N PRO A 122 -6.68 16.55 18.44
CA PRO A 122 -7.18 17.51 19.42
C PRO A 122 -8.59 18.03 19.11
N LEU A 123 -8.96 18.11 17.84
CA LEU A 123 -10.33 18.52 17.43
C LEU A 123 -11.35 17.45 17.77
N VAL A 124 -10.99 16.18 17.55
CA VAL A 124 -11.85 15.04 17.89
C VAL A 124 -12.00 14.92 19.41
N GLU A 125 -10.90 15.12 20.16
CA GLU A 125 -10.89 15.14 21.63
C GLU A 125 -11.81 16.25 22.19
N GLU A 126 -11.72 17.45 21.65
CA GLU A 126 -12.59 18.57 22.04
C GLU A 126 -14.07 18.30 21.76
N SER A 127 -14.37 17.77 20.57
CA SER A 127 -15.73 17.36 20.20
C SER A 127 -16.29 16.31 21.16
N LEU A 128 -15.51 15.28 21.52
CA LEU A 128 -15.88 14.26 22.49
C LEU A 128 -16.08 14.86 23.88
N ALA A 129 -15.21 15.76 24.34
CA ALA A 129 -15.32 16.44 25.63
C ALA A 129 -16.61 17.25 25.74
N ASN A 130 -17.11 17.76 24.60
CA ASN A 130 -18.41 18.44 24.51
C ASN A 130 -19.62 17.51 24.35
N GLY A 131 -19.41 16.18 24.52
CA GLY A 131 -20.47 15.17 24.42
C GLY A 131 -20.96 14.90 23.00
N ARG A 132 -20.13 15.21 21.99
CA ARG A 132 -20.45 14.98 20.57
C ARG A 132 -19.88 13.67 20.07
N ALA A 133 -20.57 13.02 19.14
CA ALA A 133 -20.12 11.80 18.51
C ALA A 133 -19.34 12.10 17.22
N ASN A 134 -18.26 11.34 16.99
CA ASN A 134 -17.44 11.43 15.79
C ASN A 134 -17.44 10.07 15.05
N LEU A 135 -17.09 10.07 13.78
CA LEU A 135 -17.05 8.88 12.95
C LEU A 135 -15.72 8.82 12.19
N ILE A 136 -15.00 7.73 12.37
CA ILE A 136 -13.80 7.40 11.62
C ILE A 136 -14.08 6.16 10.79
N VAL A 137 -13.91 6.24 9.47
CA VAL A 137 -14.17 5.14 8.54
C VAL A 137 -12.90 4.83 7.75
N GLY A 138 -12.61 3.55 7.59
CA GLY A 138 -11.47 3.12 6.82
C GLY A 138 -11.36 1.60 6.72
N ASP A 139 -10.45 1.13 5.90
CA ASP A 139 -10.12 -0.27 5.75
C ASP A 139 -8.60 -0.46 5.63
N VAL A 140 -7.98 -1.02 6.66
CA VAL A 140 -6.52 -1.28 6.70
C VAL A 140 -6.00 -2.02 5.46
N LYS A 141 -6.83 -2.90 4.87
CA LYS A 141 -6.48 -3.68 3.68
C LYS A 141 -6.37 -2.82 2.41
N GLN A 142 -6.96 -1.62 2.42
CA GLN A 142 -6.93 -0.67 1.31
C GLN A 142 -5.83 0.38 1.43
N SER A 143 -5.00 0.33 2.48
CA SER A 143 -3.86 1.24 2.66
C SER A 143 -2.77 0.98 1.61
N ILE A 144 -2.68 1.86 0.61
CA ILE A 144 -1.72 1.77 -0.50
C ILE A 144 -0.79 2.99 -0.60
N TYR A 145 -0.93 3.98 0.29
CA TYR A 145 -0.20 5.27 0.23
C TYR A 145 0.96 5.38 1.24
N ARG A 146 1.58 4.25 1.64
CA ARG A 146 2.72 4.26 2.56
C ARG A 146 3.88 5.14 2.08
N PHE A 147 4.07 5.27 0.78
CA PHE A 147 5.08 6.17 0.19
C PHE A 147 4.75 7.67 0.41
N ARG A 148 3.54 8.01 0.86
CA ARG A 148 3.12 9.35 1.31
C ARG A 148 3.03 9.46 2.83
N ASN A 149 3.71 8.58 3.55
CA ASN A 149 3.69 8.48 5.02
C ASN A 149 2.33 8.13 5.63
N SER A 150 1.40 7.53 4.86
CA SER A 150 0.21 6.95 5.48
C SER A 150 0.62 5.80 6.41
N ASP A 151 -0.08 5.69 7.53
CA ASP A 151 0.16 4.62 8.50
C ASP A 151 -1.15 3.93 8.86
N TRP A 152 -1.36 2.75 8.30
CA TRP A 152 -2.53 1.92 8.56
C TRP A 152 -2.69 1.52 10.04
N LYS A 153 -1.60 1.55 10.82
CA LYS A 153 -1.63 1.28 12.26
C LYS A 153 -2.40 2.34 13.05
N LEU A 154 -2.59 3.52 12.49
CA LEU A 154 -3.43 4.53 13.10
C LEU A 154 -4.86 4.01 13.28
N LEU A 155 -5.42 3.39 12.23
CA LEU A 155 -6.77 2.81 12.28
C LEU A 155 -6.80 1.51 13.09
N ASP A 156 -5.79 0.65 12.94
CA ASP A 156 -5.75 -0.67 13.57
C ASP A 156 -5.52 -0.60 15.10
N GLU A 157 -4.64 0.29 15.54
CA GLU A 157 -4.18 0.31 16.92
C GLU A 157 -4.28 1.69 17.60
N GLN A 158 -3.88 2.76 16.87
CA GLN A 158 -3.62 4.05 17.51
C GLN A 158 -4.89 4.74 17.99
N VAL A 159 -5.95 4.73 17.20
CA VAL A 159 -7.24 5.34 17.58
C VAL A 159 -7.77 4.74 18.89
N ARG A 160 -7.60 3.42 19.08
CA ARG A 160 -8.01 2.76 20.35
C ARG A 160 -7.15 3.16 21.54
N ARG A 161 -5.88 3.54 21.30
CA ARG A 161 -4.95 3.98 22.35
C ARG A 161 -5.12 5.44 22.71
N ASP A 162 -5.58 6.26 21.76
CA ASP A 162 -5.71 7.69 21.92
C ASP A 162 -6.97 8.08 22.70
N PHE A 163 -7.98 7.18 22.76
CA PHE A 163 -9.27 7.43 23.44
C PHE A 163 -9.55 6.34 24.49
N GLU A 164 -10.38 6.68 25.47
CA GLU A 164 -10.84 5.71 26.49
C GLU A 164 -11.74 4.64 25.83
N GLU A 165 -11.70 3.41 26.36
CA GLU A 165 -12.42 2.26 25.79
C GLU A 165 -13.93 2.52 25.69
N GLU A 166 -14.50 3.25 26.66
CA GLU A 166 -15.92 3.62 26.70
C GLU A 166 -16.30 4.65 25.62
N GLN A 167 -15.33 5.37 25.07
CA GLN A 167 -15.54 6.38 24.03
C GLN A 167 -15.46 5.78 22.61
N VAL A 168 -14.97 4.55 22.46
CA VAL A 168 -14.74 3.91 21.17
C VAL A 168 -15.75 2.80 20.93
N CYS A 169 -16.56 2.93 19.88
CA CYS A 169 -17.46 1.88 19.43
C CYS A 169 -17.05 1.42 18.03
N GLU A 170 -16.63 0.16 17.91
CA GLU A 170 -16.26 -0.41 16.59
C GLU A 170 -17.44 -1.13 15.96
N ALA A 171 -17.63 -0.84 14.67
CA ALA A 171 -18.58 -1.54 13.83
C ALA A 171 -17.96 -1.91 12.49
N THR A 172 -18.23 -3.11 12.02
CA THR A 172 -17.80 -3.58 10.70
C THR A 172 -18.97 -3.48 9.72
N LEU A 173 -18.76 -2.77 8.60
CA LEU A 173 -19.74 -2.68 7.52
C LEU A 173 -19.65 -3.94 6.65
N MET A 174 -20.57 -4.87 6.83
CA MET A 174 -20.54 -6.15 6.15
C MET A 174 -21.33 -6.16 4.81
N ASP A 175 -22.24 -5.23 4.60
CA ASP A 175 -23.11 -5.23 3.43
C ASP A 175 -22.45 -4.48 2.26
N ASN A 176 -22.28 -5.18 1.14
CA ASN A 176 -21.70 -4.60 -0.07
C ASN A 176 -22.83 -4.04 -0.98
N TRP A 177 -23.03 -2.72 -0.92
CA TRP A 177 -24.00 -1.99 -1.72
C TRP A 177 -23.49 -1.56 -3.11
N ARG A 178 -22.27 -1.96 -3.47
CA ARG A 178 -21.61 -1.56 -4.72
C ARG A 178 -21.65 -2.64 -5.78
N SER A 179 -21.35 -3.88 -5.41
CA SER A 179 -21.03 -4.96 -6.34
C SER A 179 -22.18 -5.93 -6.50
N CYS A 180 -22.27 -6.55 -7.69
CA CYS A 180 -23.19 -7.64 -7.95
C CYS A 180 -22.80 -8.92 -7.19
N ARG A 181 -23.77 -9.84 -7.04
CA ARG A 181 -23.66 -11.05 -6.22
C ARG A 181 -22.42 -11.89 -6.52
N HIS A 182 -22.22 -12.30 -7.77
CA HIS A 182 -21.09 -13.18 -8.13
C HIS A 182 -19.72 -12.53 -7.87
N ILE A 183 -19.64 -11.20 -7.96
CA ILE A 183 -18.39 -10.48 -7.64
C ILE A 183 -18.12 -10.54 -6.13
N VAL A 184 -19.14 -10.35 -5.30
CA VAL A 184 -19.00 -10.44 -3.83
C VAL A 184 -18.65 -11.87 -3.42
N GLU A 185 -19.35 -12.88 -3.98
CA GLU A 185 -19.09 -14.30 -3.70
C GLU A 185 -17.67 -14.71 -4.11
N PHE A 186 -17.22 -14.28 -5.30
CA PHE A 186 -15.84 -14.51 -5.75
C PHE A 186 -14.82 -13.85 -4.81
N ASN A 187 -15.03 -12.58 -4.46
CA ASN A 187 -14.13 -11.88 -3.55
C ASN A 187 -14.08 -12.55 -2.17
N ASN A 188 -15.21 -12.96 -1.63
CA ASN A 188 -15.26 -13.70 -0.37
C ASN A 188 -14.45 -15.00 -0.45
N ALA A 189 -14.62 -15.79 -1.50
CA ALA A 189 -13.87 -17.02 -1.69
C ALA A 189 -12.37 -16.75 -1.85
N PHE A 190 -11.99 -15.76 -2.66
CA PHE A 190 -10.60 -15.39 -2.91
C PHE A 190 -9.92 -14.87 -1.64
N PHE A 191 -10.54 -13.91 -0.94
CA PHE A 191 -9.96 -13.32 0.28
C PHE A 191 -10.09 -14.21 1.53
N THR A 192 -10.73 -15.35 1.41
CA THR A 192 -10.64 -16.43 2.41
C THR A 192 -9.42 -17.32 2.14
N ALA A 193 -9.19 -17.68 0.89
CA ALA A 193 -8.11 -18.62 0.51
C ALA A 193 -6.73 -17.95 0.41
N ALA A 194 -6.65 -16.78 -0.24
CA ALA A 194 -5.37 -16.13 -0.50
C ALA A 194 -4.61 -15.71 0.78
N PRO A 195 -5.25 -15.16 1.85
CA PRO A 195 -4.55 -14.84 3.09
C PRO A 195 -3.92 -16.05 3.77
N ALA A 196 -4.56 -17.22 3.72
CA ALA A 196 -4.00 -18.44 4.29
C ALA A 196 -2.70 -18.84 3.58
N ILE A 197 -2.70 -18.84 2.25
CA ILE A 197 -1.51 -19.15 1.43
C ILE A 197 -0.40 -18.12 1.69
N LEU A 198 -0.75 -16.83 1.74
CA LEU A 198 0.21 -15.76 2.01
C LEU A 198 0.78 -15.85 3.42
N GLN A 199 -0.02 -16.23 4.41
CA GLN A 199 0.44 -16.43 5.79
C GLN A 199 1.43 -17.58 5.88
N ASP A 200 1.15 -18.71 5.20
CA ASP A 200 2.06 -19.84 5.16
C ASP A 200 3.41 -19.48 4.52
N LEU A 201 3.40 -18.81 3.37
CA LEU A 201 4.61 -18.31 2.71
C LEU A 201 5.38 -17.32 3.60
N TYR A 202 4.66 -16.45 4.28
CA TYR A 202 5.26 -15.48 5.21
C TYR A 202 5.89 -16.18 6.41
N ASN A 203 5.23 -17.18 6.98
CA ASN A 203 5.75 -17.97 8.10
C ASN A 203 7.01 -18.73 7.71
N GLU A 204 7.08 -19.29 6.49
CA GLU A 204 8.31 -19.92 5.98
C GLU A 204 9.46 -18.89 5.88
N ALA A 205 9.19 -17.70 5.37
CA ALA A 205 10.20 -16.64 5.31
C ALA A 205 10.66 -16.17 6.71
N LEU A 206 9.76 -16.15 7.69
CA LEU A 206 10.09 -15.79 9.07
C LEU A 206 11.05 -16.78 9.74
N LYS A 207 11.04 -18.07 9.36
CA LYS A 207 11.96 -19.07 9.91
C LYS A 207 13.44 -18.76 9.64
N THR A 208 13.71 -18.07 8.55
CA THR A 208 15.06 -17.67 8.12
C THR A 208 15.41 -16.23 8.52
N SER A 209 14.48 -15.51 9.18
CA SER A 209 14.69 -14.12 9.61
C SER A 209 15.58 -14.04 10.85
N SER A 210 16.19 -12.86 11.05
CA SER A 210 16.99 -12.54 12.24
C SER A 210 16.14 -12.09 13.46
N LEU A 211 14.82 -12.17 13.37
CA LEU A 211 13.90 -11.79 14.44
C LEU A 211 13.98 -12.78 15.61
N SER A 212 13.71 -12.29 16.81
CA SER A 212 13.56 -13.14 18.00
C SER A 212 12.34 -14.07 17.86
N GLU A 213 12.25 -15.11 18.66
CA GLU A 213 11.13 -16.05 18.62
C GLU A 213 9.81 -15.38 19.03
N GLU A 214 9.88 -14.46 19.97
CA GLU A 214 8.73 -13.67 20.43
C GLU A 214 8.20 -12.75 19.30
N GLU A 215 9.11 -12.03 18.63
CA GLU A 215 8.75 -11.19 17.48
C GLU A 215 8.16 -12.02 16.34
N ARG A 216 8.73 -13.18 16.02
CA ARG A 216 8.20 -14.08 14.99
C ARG A 216 6.80 -14.55 15.32
N THR A 217 6.55 -14.92 16.58
CA THR A 217 5.23 -15.39 17.04
C THR A 217 4.16 -14.33 16.84
N ALA A 218 4.47 -13.05 17.07
CA ALA A 218 3.55 -11.94 16.84
C ALA A 218 3.12 -11.78 15.37
N PHE A 219 3.90 -12.33 14.43
CA PHE A 219 3.60 -12.25 12.99
C PHE A 219 2.92 -13.49 12.41
N PHE A 220 2.89 -14.62 13.13
CA PHE A 220 2.41 -15.91 12.59
C PHE A 220 0.94 -15.92 12.14
N THR A 221 0.13 -14.99 12.60
CA THR A 221 -1.30 -14.89 12.25
C THR A 221 -1.67 -13.53 11.68
N LYS A 222 -0.71 -12.62 11.52
CA LYS A 222 -1.00 -11.21 11.25
C LYS A 222 -1.79 -10.98 9.96
N ILE A 223 -1.45 -11.73 8.88
CA ILE A 223 -2.16 -11.63 7.61
C ILE A 223 -3.59 -12.18 7.77
N MET A 224 -3.75 -13.33 8.41
CA MET A 224 -5.06 -13.93 8.65
C MET A 224 -5.94 -13.00 9.50
N THR A 225 -5.38 -12.42 10.57
CA THR A 225 -6.10 -11.49 11.45
C THR A 225 -6.57 -10.24 10.69
N ALA A 226 -5.73 -9.69 9.78
CA ALA A 226 -6.10 -8.53 8.98
C ALA A 226 -7.29 -8.81 8.03
N TYR A 227 -7.50 -10.07 7.65
CA TYR A 227 -8.59 -10.48 6.75
C TYR A 227 -9.75 -11.19 7.46
N ASP A 228 -9.72 -11.34 8.78
CA ASP A 228 -10.75 -12.05 9.56
C ASP A 228 -12.17 -11.51 9.31
N LYS A 229 -12.32 -10.18 9.19
CA LYS A 229 -13.61 -9.51 8.95
C LYS A 229 -13.81 -9.08 7.49
N SER A 230 -13.22 -9.80 6.52
CA SER A 230 -13.28 -9.43 5.09
C SER A 230 -14.54 -9.95 4.38
N ILE A 231 -15.26 -10.89 4.96
CA ILE A 231 -16.47 -11.48 4.38
C ILE A 231 -17.59 -10.43 4.27
N GLN A 232 -18.11 -10.26 3.06
CA GLN A 232 -19.17 -9.30 2.76
C GLN A 232 -20.49 -10.01 2.45
N ARG A 233 -21.59 -9.38 2.79
CA ARG A 233 -22.96 -9.85 2.48
C ARG A 233 -23.49 -9.14 1.25
N VAL A 234 -24.31 -9.85 0.49
CA VAL A 234 -25.04 -9.29 -0.65
C VAL A 234 -26.42 -8.80 -0.15
N PRO A 235 -26.67 -7.48 -0.11
CA PRO A 235 -27.96 -6.98 0.35
C PRO A 235 -29.09 -7.34 -0.65
N PRO A 236 -30.36 -7.40 -0.17
CA PRO A 236 -31.49 -7.90 -0.97
C PRO A 236 -31.66 -7.28 -2.37
N PRO A 237 -31.44 -5.96 -2.58
CA PRO A 237 -31.57 -5.36 -3.91
C PRO A 237 -30.56 -5.88 -4.92
N PHE A 238 -29.40 -6.41 -4.47
CA PHE A 238 -28.32 -6.90 -5.31
C PHE A 238 -28.33 -8.43 -5.50
N GLN A 239 -29.13 -9.17 -4.75
CA GLN A 239 -29.23 -10.63 -4.85
C GLN A 239 -29.65 -11.12 -6.24
N LYS A 240 -30.43 -10.31 -6.98
CA LYS A 240 -30.89 -10.60 -8.35
C LYS A 240 -29.94 -10.07 -9.44
N LYS A 241 -28.87 -9.36 -9.06
CA LYS A 241 -27.86 -8.83 -9.97
C LYS A 241 -26.66 -9.78 -9.97
N ASP A 242 -26.59 -10.66 -10.95
CA ASP A 242 -25.59 -11.73 -10.93
C ASP A 242 -24.15 -11.21 -11.06
N GLY A 243 -23.87 -10.36 -12.02
CA GLY A 243 -22.49 -9.97 -12.35
C GLY A 243 -21.72 -11.12 -13.01
N HIS A 244 -20.49 -10.84 -13.41
CA HIS A 244 -19.62 -11.84 -14.05
C HIS A 244 -18.18 -11.69 -13.60
N VAL A 245 -17.54 -12.83 -13.33
CA VAL A 245 -16.09 -12.92 -13.06
C VAL A 245 -15.50 -13.91 -14.05
N ARG A 246 -14.44 -13.51 -14.74
CA ARG A 246 -13.66 -14.37 -15.63
C ARG A 246 -12.21 -14.33 -15.25
N ILE A 247 -11.56 -15.49 -15.20
CA ILE A 247 -10.13 -15.65 -14.94
C ILE A 247 -9.53 -16.41 -16.11
N ASP A 248 -8.55 -15.82 -16.75
CA ASP A 248 -7.78 -16.45 -17.80
C ASP A 248 -6.37 -16.76 -17.28
N PHE A 249 -5.98 -18.03 -17.33
CA PHE A 249 -4.60 -18.44 -17.05
C PHE A 249 -3.81 -18.44 -18.35
N LEU A 250 -2.73 -17.66 -18.36
CA LEU A 250 -1.85 -17.54 -19.50
C LEU A 250 -0.59 -18.37 -19.22
N SER A 251 -0.30 -19.34 -20.04
CA SER A 251 0.94 -20.11 -19.99
C SER A 251 1.92 -19.42 -20.92
N GLY A 252 2.87 -18.68 -20.41
CA GLY A 252 4.00 -18.24 -21.26
C GLY A 252 4.72 -19.48 -21.78
N ASP A 253 4.62 -19.76 -23.07
CA ASP A 253 5.45 -20.78 -23.75
C ASP A 253 6.83 -20.18 -24.06
N GLU A 254 7.80 -21.04 -24.40
CA GLU A 254 9.18 -20.61 -24.74
C GLU A 254 9.22 -19.59 -25.90
N GLU A 255 8.16 -19.51 -26.73
CA GLU A 255 8.04 -18.61 -27.88
C GLU A 255 7.26 -17.32 -27.61
N LYS A 256 6.37 -17.26 -26.57
CA LYS A 256 5.56 -16.07 -26.26
C LYS A 256 5.58 -15.74 -24.77
N ASP A 257 5.90 -14.50 -24.45
CA ASP A 257 5.71 -13.97 -23.09
C ASP A 257 4.19 -13.85 -22.81
N TRP A 258 3.77 -14.25 -21.58
CA TRP A 258 2.39 -14.13 -21.12
C TRP A 258 1.83 -12.70 -21.26
N LYS A 259 2.68 -11.67 -21.18
CA LYS A 259 2.28 -10.27 -21.39
C LYS A 259 1.84 -10.02 -22.81
N GLN A 260 2.56 -10.57 -23.79
CA GLN A 260 2.19 -10.45 -25.19
C GLN A 260 0.86 -11.13 -25.46
N GLU A 261 0.65 -12.34 -24.93
CA GLU A 261 -0.64 -13.05 -25.05
C GLU A 261 -1.79 -12.25 -24.42
N ALA A 262 -1.56 -11.63 -23.24
CA ALA A 262 -2.54 -10.78 -22.60
C ALA A 262 -2.91 -9.56 -23.46
N MET A 263 -1.93 -8.93 -24.08
CA MET A 263 -2.14 -7.77 -24.97
C MET A 263 -2.91 -8.15 -26.24
N GLU A 264 -2.59 -9.30 -26.84
CA GLU A 264 -3.32 -9.81 -28.03
C GLU A 264 -4.81 -10.07 -27.74
N ARG A 265 -5.17 -10.46 -26.52
CA ARG A 265 -6.57 -10.71 -26.11
C ARG A 265 -7.35 -9.48 -25.67
N LEU A 266 -6.64 -8.39 -25.39
CA LEU A 266 -7.25 -7.19 -24.81
C LEU A 266 -8.25 -6.50 -25.74
N PRO A 267 -7.97 -6.25 -27.04
CA PRO A 267 -8.93 -5.62 -27.95
C PRO A 267 -10.26 -6.39 -28.03
N ALA A 268 -10.21 -7.69 -28.25
CA ALA A 268 -11.40 -8.54 -28.33
C ALA A 268 -12.20 -8.54 -27.01
N THR A 269 -11.53 -8.38 -25.87
CA THR A 269 -12.21 -8.25 -24.56
C THR A 269 -12.96 -6.91 -24.49
N LEU A 270 -12.37 -5.83 -24.96
CA LEU A 270 -12.99 -4.50 -24.99
C LEU A 270 -14.16 -4.43 -25.96
N GLU A 271 -14.03 -5.03 -27.13
CA GLU A 271 -15.12 -5.15 -28.12
C GLU A 271 -16.33 -5.87 -27.54
N ARG A 272 -16.08 -7.02 -26.88
CA ARG A 272 -17.15 -7.78 -26.20
C ARG A 272 -17.83 -6.98 -25.09
N LEU A 273 -17.11 -6.18 -24.32
CA LEU A 273 -17.69 -5.32 -23.30
C LEU A 273 -18.56 -4.23 -23.95
N GLN A 274 -18.10 -3.60 -25.03
CA GLN A 274 -18.88 -2.61 -25.78
C GLN A 274 -20.12 -3.23 -26.42
N ASP A 275 -20.03 -4.43 -26.99
CA ASP A 275 -21.18 -5.19 -27.52
C ASP A 275 -22.23 -5.51 -26.43
N ASN A 276 -21.80 -5.71 -25.20
CA ASN A 276 -22.68 -5.87 -24.05
C ASN A 276 -23.22 -4.54 -23.48
N GLY A 277 -22.95 -3.41 -24.15
CA GLY A 277 -23.50 -2.10 -23.81
C GLY A 277 -22.72 -1.33 -22.74
N TYR A 278 -21.53 -1.77 -22.36
CA TYR A 278 -20.68 -0.99 -21.45
C TYR A 278 -20.08 0.21 -22.19
N ALA A 279 -20.26 1.40 -21.63
CA ALA A 279 -19.59 2.59 -22.14
C ALA A 279 -18.11 2.61 -21.70
N LEU A 280 -17.23 3.25 -22.47
CA LEU A 280 -15.79 3.31 -22.15
C LEU A 280 -15.52 3.85 -20.75
N LYS A 281 -16.27 4.84 -20.29
CA LYS A 281 -16.16 5.42 -18.93
C LYS A 281 -16.42 4.40 -17.80
N ASP A 282 -17.08 3.30 -18.11
CA ASP A 282 -17.44 2.24 -17.17
C ASP A 282 -16.42 1.08 -17.18
N ILE A 283 -15.41 1.18 -18.06
CA ILE A 283 -14.34 0.18 -18.20
C ILE A 283 -13.05 0.73 -17.61
N ALA A 284 -12.43 -0.04 -16.71
CA ALA A 284 -11.12 0.27 -16.15
C ALA A 284 -10.17 -0.91 -16.33
N ILE A 285 -8.93 -0.63 -16.75
CA ILE A 285 -7.84 -1.60 -16.83
C ILE A 285 -6.89 -1.32 -15.68
N LEU A 286 -6.69 -2.31 -14.82
CA LEU A 286 -5.76 -2.23 -13.70
C LEU A 286 -4.47 -2.97 -14.05
N VAL A 287 -3.34 -2.32 -13.85
CA VAL A 287 -2.00 -2.87 -14.08
C VAL A 287 -1.13 -2.68 -12.84
N ARG A 288 -0.10 -3.47 -12.71
CA ARG A 288 0.78 -3.43 -11.53
C ARG A 288 1.83 -2.32 -11.62
N THR A 289 2.29 -1.99 -12.83
CA THR A 289 3.37 -1.03 -13.06
C THR A 289 2.99 -0.01 -14.14
N ASN A 290 3.62 1.18 -14.09
CA ASN A 290 3.45 2.20 -15.12
C ASN A 290 3.91 1.71 -16.51
N GLN A 291 4.91 0.83 -16.57
CA GLN A 291 5.37 0.24 -17.83
C GLN A 291 4.30 -0.66 -18.46
N GLU A 292 3.60 -1.46 -17.67
CA GLU A 292 2.46 -2.24 -18.15
C GLU A 292 1.32 -1.34 -18.62
N GLY A 293 1.11 -0.20 -17.93
CA GLY A 293 0.14 0.81 -18.36
C GLY A 293 0.48 1.40 -19.71
N ALA A 294 1.76 1.76 -19.94
CA ALA A 294 2.23 2.25 -21.24
C ALA A 294 2.05 1.16 -22.33
N LEU A 295 2.40 -0.08 -22.03
CA LEU A 295 2.22 -1.20 -22.95
C LEU A 295 0.76 -1.39 -23.37
N VAL A 296 -0.19 -1.31 -22.43
CA VAL A 296 -1.63 -1.35 -22.72
C VAL A 296 -2.03 -0.21 -23.65
N ALA A 297 -1.56 1.02 -23.36
CA ALA A 297 -1.89 2.19 -24.19
C ALA A 297 -1.36 2.06 -25.62
N ASP A 298 -0.09 1.70 -25.75
CA ASP A 298 0.57 1.53 -27.03
C ASP A 298 -0.12 0.41 -27.87
N THR A 299 -0.46 -0.70 -27.21
CA THR A 299 -1.17 -1.81 -27.87
C THR A 299 -2.53 -1.39 -28.40
N LEU A 300 -3.32 -0.67 -27.61
CA LEU A 300 -4.66 -0.25 -28.03
C LEU A 300 -4.61 0.86 -29.10
N LEU A 301 -3.63 1.75 -29.06
CA LEU A 301 -3.42 2.77 -30.07
C LEU A 301 -3.01 2.13 -31.40
N ALA A 302 -2.04 1.21 -31.38
CA ALA A 302 -1.62 0.48 -32.59
C ALA A 302 -2.78 -0.34 -33.17
N TYR A 303 -3.53 -1.04 -32.32
CA TYR A 303 -4.69 -1.82 -32.77
C TYR A 303 -5.76 -0.94 -33.42
N LYS A 304 -6.02 0.25 -32.86
CA LYS A 304 -6.95 1.24 -33.43
C LYS A 304 -6.53 1.72 -34.80
N GLU A 305 -5.22 1.94 -35.03
CA GLU A 305 -4.67 2.36 -36.33
C GLU A 305 -4.76 1.25 -37.37
N GLU A 306 -4.49 0.00 -37.00
CA GLU A 306 -4.53 -1.17 -37.87
C GLU A 306 -5.97 -1.62 -38.20
N HIS A 307 -6.91 -1.41 -37.28
CA HIS A 307 -8.29 -1.86 -37.38
C HIS A 307 -9.27 -0.68 -37.15
N PRO A 308 -9.31 0.29 -38.08
CA PRO A 308 -10.24 1.40 -37.95
C PRO A 308 -11.68 0.90 -37.97
N SER A 309 -12.45 1.29 -36.96
CA SER A 309 -13.83 0.85 -36.77
C SER A 309 -14.69 2.00 -36.28
N ASP A 310 -15.84 2.21 -36.92
CA ASP A 310 -16.85 3.15 -36.43
C ASP A 310 -17.70 2.56 -35.28
N ARG A 311 -17.60 1.24 -35.08
CA ARG A 311 -18.38 0.50 -34.07
C ARG A 311 -17.72 0.48 -32.71
N TYR A 312 -16.40 0.32 -32.66
CA TYR A 312 -15.64 0.17 -31.42
C TYR A 312 -14.72 1.35 -31.18
N ASN A 313 -14.59 1.75 -29.93
CA ASN A 313 -13.68 2.79 -29.53
C ASN A 313 -12.64 2.24 -28.55
N TYR A 314 -11.37 2.58 -28.76
CA TYR A 314 -10.22 2.16 -27.95
C TYR A 314 -9.53 3.34 -27.28
N ASP A 315 -10.18 4.51 -27.20
CA ASP A 315 -9.60 5.69 -26.55
C ASP A 315 -9.35 5.42 -25.09
N ILE A 316 -8.12 5.69 -24.66
CA ILE A 316 -7.65 5.40 -23.32
C ILE A 316 -7.16 6.67 -22.63
N SER A 317 -7.43 6.81 -21.35
CA SER A 317 -6.93 7.87 -20.50
C SER A 317 -6.15 7.27 -19.34
N ALA A 318 -4.89 7.64 -19.20
CA ALA A 318 -4.06 7.20 -18.10
C ALA A 318 -4.30 8.07 -16.86
N VAL A 319 -4.68 7.45 -15.75
CA VAL A 319 -4.73 8.11 -14.44
C VAL A 319 -3.57 7.56 -13.62
N GLY A 320 -2.43 8.27 -13.63
CA GLY A 320 -1.26 7.86 -12.87
C GLY A 320 -1.38 8.25 -11.39
N SER A 321 -1.29 7.25 -10.50
CA SER A 321 -0.76 7.43 -9.17
C SER A 321 0.45 6.51 -9.03
N SER A 322 1.49 6.97 -8.37
CA SER A 322 2.81 6.32 -8.33
C SER A 322 2.88 4.92 -7.70
N ALA A 323 1.77 4.32 -7.30
CA ALA A 323 1.73 2.99 -6.70
C ALA A 323 0.91 1.97 -7.50
N THR A 324 -0.06 2.42 -8.31
CA THR A 324 -0.86 1.53 -9.15
C THR A 324 -1.33 2.33 -10.35
N ALA A 325 -0.87 2.01 -11.55
CA ALA A 325 -1.37 2.65 -12.75
C ALA A 325 -2.81 2.19 -13.00
N ARG A 326 -3.74 3.13 -12.96
CA ARG A 326 -5.14 2.91 -13.30
C ARG A 326 -5.40 3.58 -14.63
N MET A 327 -5.79 2.83 -15.62
CA MET A 327 -6.18 3.34 -16.92
C MET A 327 -7.71 3.35 -17.03
N MET A 328 -8.29 4.50 -17.33
CA MET A 328 -9.73 4.64 -17.59
C MET A 328 -9.94 4.94 -19.06
N MET A 329 -10.91 4.32 -19.67
CA MET A 329 -11.30 4.58 -21.05
C MET A 329 -12.34 5.69 -21.10
N GLY A 330 -12.10 6.73 -21.90
CA GLY A 330 -13.05 7.82 -22.17
C GLY A 330 -12.65 9.20 -21.63
N SER A 331 -12.74 10.20 -22.49
CA SER A 331 -12.15 11.55 -22.36
C SER A 331 -12.94 12.56 -21.51
N ARG A 332 -13.67 12.21 -20.48
CA ARG A 332 -14.50 13.17 -19.68
C ARG A 332 -14.27 13.19 -18.16
N MET A 333 -13.11 12.83 -17.62
CA MET A 333 -12.92 12.87 -16.15
C MET A 333 -11.82 13.79 -15.63
N LEU A 334 -11.31 14.74 -16.40
CA LEU A 334 -10.36 15.76 -15.88
C LEU A 334 -11.03 17.01 -15.32
N ALA A 335 -12.35 17.16 -15.41
CA ALA A 335 -13.04 18.41 -15.04
C ALA A 335 -13.81 18.38 -13.71
N SER A 336 -13.99 17.23 -13.04
CA SER A 336 -14.87 17.15 -11.87
C SER A 336 -14.18 17.02 -10.51
N THR A 337 -12.88 16.86 -10.46
CA THR A 337 -12.15 16.69 -9.18
C THR A 337 -11.48 17.99 -8.69
N MET A 338 -11.48 19.06 -9.50
CA MET A 338 -10.95 20.37 -9.09
C MET A 338 -12.00 21.44 -8.79
N GLY A 339 -13.26 21.10 -8.72
CA GLY A 339 -14.34 22.08 -8.65
C GLY A 339 -15.37 21.86 -7.55
N ARG A 340 -14.99 21.40 -6.36
CA ARG A 340 -15.82 21.53 -5.15
C ARG A 340 -14.97 21.57 -3.89
N THR A 341 -14.36 22.69 -3.65
CA THR A 341 -14.01 23.17 -2.31
C THR A 341 -14.32 24.65 -2.27
N MET A 342 -15.50 24.97 -1.84
CA MET A 342 -15.85 26.15 -1.10
C MET A 342 -16.60 25.70 0.12
#